data_0e328d198c334917e225aa553fc7a085
#
_entry.id   0e328d198c334917e225aa553fc7a085
#
_cell.length_a   1.000
_cell.length_b   1.000
_cell.length_c   1.000
_cell.angle_alpha   90.00
_cell.angle_beta   90.00
_cell.angle_gamma   90.00
#
_symmetry.space_group_name_H-M   'P 1'
#
loop_
_entity.id
_entity.type
_entity.pdbx_description
1 polymer ?
#
loop_
_entity_poly.entity_id
_entity_poly.type
_entity_poly.pdbx_seq_one_letter_code
_entity_poly.pdbx_strand_id
1 'polypeptide(L)'
;MQDGIVLGIFGLTSLWVFKWSFTMPFFSTLFGVMLLGSPALGLALTLRFRTRAVGQTGGFSFFHGFLHALFMGFYASIWVALGTFIYLQYFDHGTLFAAYEQSLQTPQMAQYLNESGLMVSLNTLTNGNGVKGIGDIMRNVGAANYAAISLYNSLIIGPVIAAIIGLIARRSTRRGR
;
A
#
# COMPACT_ATOMS: atom_id res chain seq x y z
N MET A 1 -11.01 -10.25 -12.56
CA MET A 1 -10.61 -10.93 -11.31
C MET A 1 -9.13 -11.38 -11.30
N GLN A 2 -8.61 -12.03 -12.34
CA GLN A 2 -7.21 -12.48 -12.37
C GLN A 2 -6.19 -11.35 -12.12
N ASP A 3 -6.37 -10.19 -12.74
CA ASP A 3 -5.46 -9.06 -12.59
C ASP A 3 -5.45 -8.51 -11.14
N GLY A 4 -6.59 -8.55 -10.44
CA GLY A 4 -6.68 -8.19 -9.02
C GLY A 4 -5.95 -9.17 -8.11
N ILE A 5 -5.93 -10.47 -8.44
CA ILE A 5 -5.15 -11.47 -7.69
C ILE A 5 -3.65 -11.18 -7.85
N VAL A 6 -3.19 -10.90 -9.07
CA VAL A 6 -1.78 -10.57 -9.33
C VAL A 6 -1.35 -9.34 -8.53
N LEU A 7 -2.17 -8.28 -8.55
CA LEU A 7 -1.90 -7.08 -7.77
C LEU A 7 -1.97 -7.34 -6.26
N GLY A 8 -2.89 -8.20 -5.81
CA GLY A 8 -3.01 -8.62 -4.41
C GLY A 8 -1.78 -9.39 -3.92
N ILE A 9 -1.28 -10.36 -4.71
CA ILE A 9 -0.05 -11.09 -4.40
C ILE A 9 1.14 -10.14 -4.31
N PHE A 10 1.25 -9.19 -5.25
CA PHE A 10 2.28 -8.16 -5.21
C PHE A 10 2.18 -7.33 -3.93
N GLY A 11 0.97 -6.93 -3.52
CA GLY A 11 0.73 -6.20 -2.28
C GLY A 11 1.11 -7.00 -1.03
N LEU A 12 0.78 -8.30 -0.98
CA LEU A 12 1.17 -9.21 0.12
C LEU A 12 2.70 -9.36 0.20
N THR A 13 3.37 -9.49 -0.95
CA THR A 13 4.84 -9.51 -0.99
C THR A 13 5.43 -8.20 -0.48
N SER A 14 4.82 -7.06 -0.82
CA SER A 14 5.25 -5.75 -0.33
C SER A 14 5.11 -5.62 1.19
N LEU A 15 4.07 -6.18 1.81
CA LEU A 15 3.91 -6.23 3.26
C LEU A 15 5.03 -7.04 3.92
N TRP A 16 5.42 -8.15 3.31
CA TRP A 16 6.52 -8.97 3.83
C TRP A 16 7.86 -8.23 3.74
N VAL A 17 8.12 -7.56 2.62
CA VAL A 17 9.30 -6.69 2.44
C VAL A 17 9.28 -5.52 3.43
N PHE A 18 8.11 -4.94 3.71
CA PHE A 18 7.93 -3.86 4.68
C PHE A 18 8.41 -4.26 6.08
N LYS A 19 8.13 -5.46 6.55
CA LYS A 19 8.63 -5.96 7.84
C LYS A 19 10.16 -5.86 7.92
N TRP A 20 10.87 -6.33 6.87
CA TRP A 20 12.32 -6.34 6.84
C TRP A 20 12.94 -4.97 6.57
N SER A 21 12.15 -4.01 6.10
CA SER A 21 12.62 -2.65 5.81
C SER A 21 13.11 -1.90 7.07
N PHE A 22 12.64 -2.28 8.24
CA PHE A 22 13.08 -1.68 9.51
C PHE A 22 14.44 -2.19 10.00
N THR A 23 14.87 -3.35 9.53
CA THR A 23 16.10 -3.98 10.00
C THR A 23 17.23 -3.93 8.98
N MET A 24 16.92 -3.88 7.70
CA MET A 24 17.90 -3.93 6.62
C MET A 24 17.68 -2.83 5.57
N PRO A 25 18.66 -1.94 5.32
CA PRO A 25 18.53 -0.83 4.37
C PRO A 25 18.16 -1.27 2.94
N PHE A 26 18.62 -2.44 2.51
CA PHE A 26 18.27 -3.01 1.21
C PHE A 26 16.75 -3.19 1.06
N PHE A 27 16.09 -3.76 2.08
CA PHE A 27 14.63 -3.96 2.06
C PHE A 27 13.85 -2.65 2.15
N SER A 28 14.40 -1.62 2.80
CA SER A 28 13.79 -0.28 2.80
C SER A 28 13.76 0.31 1.39
N THR A 29 14.86 0.22 0.64
CA THR A 29 14.90 0.65 -0.76
C THR A 29 13.96 -0.19 -1.63
N LEU A 30 13.97 -1.52 -1.45
CA LEU A 30 13.09 -2.43 -2.19
C LEU A 30 11.61 -2.12 -1.92
N PHE A 31 11.24 -1.87 -0.68
CA PHE A 31 9.87 -1.48 -0.33
C PHE A 31 9.45 -0.18 -1.02
N GLY A 32 10.32 0.83 -1.04
CA GLY A 32 10.09 2.07 -1.78
C GLY A 32 9.85 1.84 -3.27
N VAL A 33 10.66 0.99 -3.90
CA VAL A 33 10.48 0.59 -5.31
C VAL A 33 9.16 -0.15 -5.52
N MET A 34 8.77 -1.05 -4.62
CA MET A 34 7.50 -1.77 -4.70
C MET A 34 6.29 -0.84 -4.49
N LEU A 35 6.40 0.14 -3.61
CA LEU A 35 5.35 1.13 -3.39
C LEU A 35 5.05 1.92 -4.68
N LEU A 36 6.10 2.39 -5.37
CA LEU A 36 5.97 3.05 -6.68
C LEU A 36 5.61 2.07 -7.79
N GLY A 37 6.05 0.83 -7.70
CA GLY A 37 5.76 -0.25 -8.65
C GLY A 37 4.30 -0.69 -8.65
N SER A 38 3.59 -0.53 -7.54
CA SER A 38 2.18 -0.94 -7.43
C SER A 38 1.26 -0.20 -8.44
N PRO A 39 1.26 1.13 -8.54
CA PRO A 39 0.51 1.83 -9.59
C PRO A 39 1.00 1.49 -11.01
N ALA A 40 2.31 1.31 -11.19
CA ALA A 40 2.87 0.93 -12.49
C ALA A 40 2.39 -0.47 -12.93
N LEU A 41 2.37 -1.43 -12.01
CA LEU A 41 1.81 -2.76 -12.26
C LEU A 41 0.32 -2.66 -12.59
N GLY A 42 -0.46 -1.87 -11.84
CA GLY A 42 -1.87 -1.60 -12.10
C GLY A 42 -2.11 -1.04 -13.50
N LEU A 43 -1.26 -0.08 -13.92
CA LEU A 43 -1.28 0.45 -15.28
C LEU A 43 -0.98 -0.64 -16.32
N ALA A 44 0.08 -1.42 -16.13
CA ALA A 44 0.46 -2.50 -17.06
C ALA A 44 -0.66 -3.53 -17.25
N LEU A 45 -1.31 -3.96 -16.15
CA LEU A 45 -2.44 -4.88 -16.19
C LEU A 45 -3.66 -4.26 -16.91
N THR A 46 -3.93 -2.96 -16.70
CA THR A 46 -5.01 -2.26 -17.40
C THR A 46 -4.71 -2.10 -18.88
N LEU A 47 -3.44 -1.84 -19.26
CA LEU A 47 -3.03 -1.80 -20.65
C LEU A 47 -3.15 -3.18 -21.32
N ARG A 48 -2.82 -4.26 -20.61
CA ARG A 48 -3.04 -5.64 -21.06
C ARG A 48 -4.53 -5.94 -21.26
N PHE A 49 -5.37 -5.52 -20.33
CA PHE A 49 -6.82 -5.61 -20.48
C PHE A 49 -7.32 -4.82 -21.70
N ARG A 50 -6.83 -3.60 -21.90
CA ARG A 50 -7.15 -2.78 -23.06
C ARG A 50 -6.85 -3.50 -24.39
N THR A 51 -5.68 -4.13 -24.53
CA THR A 51 -5.32 -4.83 -25.79
C THR A 51 -6.30 -5.94 -26.12
N ARG A 52 -6.86 -6.61 -25.12
CA ARG A 52 -7.90 -7.63 -25.30
C ARG A 52 -9.26 -7.01 -25.66
N ALA A 53 -9.65 -5.93 -24.98
CA ALA A 53 -10.93 -5.26 -25.16
C ALA A 53 -11.02 -4.51 -26.49
N VAL A 54 -9.95 -3.82 -26.92
CA VAL A 54 -9.91 -3.06 -28.18
C VAL A 54 -10.06 -3.98 -29.41
N GLY A 55 -9.58 -5.21 -29.33
CA GLY A 55 -9.80 -6.21 -30.39
C GLY A 55 -11.29 -6.50 -30.66
N GLN A 56 -12.16 -6.24 -29.69
CA GLN A 56 -13.60 -6.47 -29.77
C GLN A 56 -14.42 -5.21 -30.11
N THR A 57 -13.99 -4.04 -29.66
CA THR A 57 -14.81 -2.80 -29.69
C THR A 57 -14.19 -1.63 -30.46
N GLY A 58 -12.95 -1.75 -30.94
CA GLY A 58 -12.25 -0.70 -31.71
C GLY A 58 -11.82 0.54 -30.93
N GLY A 59 -12.27 0.73 -29.68
CA GLY A 59 -11.93 1.88 -28.82
C GLY A 59 -11.87 1.49 -27.34
N PHE A 60 -11.14 2.28 -26.55
CA PHE A 60 -11.05 2.10 -25.11
C PHE A 60 -11.22 3.45 -24.41
N SER A 61 -12.41 3.62 -23.80
CA SER A 61 -12.73 4.89 -23.12
C SER A 61 -12.01 5.02 -21.79
N PHE A 62 -11.90 6.27 -21.30
CA PHE A 62 -11.46 6.56 -19.95
C PHE A 62 -12.19 5.72 -18.90
N PHE A 63 -13.52 5.64 -19.02
CA PHE A 63 -14.35 4.98 -18.03
C PHE A 63 -14.09 3.47 -17.95
N HIS A 64 -13.82 2.81 -19.07
CA HIS A 64 -13.43 1.38 -19.06
C HIS A 64 -12.10 1.17 -18.33
N GLY A 65 -11.11 2.03 -18.56
CA GLY A 65 -9.81 1.97 -17.87
C GLY A 65 -9.93 2.28 -16.39
N PHE A 66 -10.69 3.30 -16.06
CA PHE A 66 -10.97 3.69 -14.67
C PHE A 66 -11.64 2.57 -13.87
N LEU A 67 -12.76 2.05 -14.38
CA LEU A 67 -13.48 0.96 -13.70
C LEU A 67 -12.64 -0.30 -13.57
N HIS A 68 -11.91 -0.68 -14.62
CA HIS A 68 -11.04 -1.84 -14.54
C HIS A 68 -9.99 -1.67 -13.44
N ALA A 69 -9.29 -0.52 -13.41
CA ALA A 69 -8.28 -0.23 -12.40
C ALA A 69 -8.88 -0.15 -10.98
N LEU A 70 -10.06 0.47 -10.84
CA LEU A 70 -10.77 0.61 -9.57
C LEU A 70 -11.14 -0.75 -8.97
N PHE A 71 -11.84 -1.59 -9.76
CA PHE A 71 -12.24 -2.93 -9.28
C PHE A 71 -11.06 -3.86 -9.06
N MET A 72 -10.03 -3.78 -9.91
CA MET A 72 -8.79 -4.51 -9.73
C MET A 72 -8.11 -4.13 -8.41
N GLY A 73 -7.98 -2.81 -8.13
CA GLY A 73 -7.39 -2.30 -6.90
C GLY A 73 -8.21 -2.66 -5.66
N PHE A 74 -9.53 -2.53 -5.74
CA PHE A 74 -10.43 -2.93 -4.65
C PHE A 74 -10.32 -4.43 -4.34
N TYR A 75 -10.33 -5.28 -5.37
CA TYR A 75 -10.17 -6.71 -5.19
C TYR A 75 -8.79 -7.08 -4.62
N ALA A 76 -7.74 -6.42 -5.06
CA ALA A 76 -6.40 -6.59 -4.52
C ALA A 76 -6.32 -6.19 -3.04
N SER A 77 -6.99 -5.10 -2.65
CA SER A 77 -6.98 -4.60 -1.27
C SER A 77 -7.65 -5.55 -0.28
N ILE A 78 -8.64 -6.32 -0.71
CA ILE A 78 -9.25 -7.38 0.11
C ILE A 78 -8.20 -8.45 0.47
N TRP A 79 -7.40 -8.89 -0.50
CA TRP A 79 -6.33 -9.85 -0.26
C TRP A 79 -5.25 -9.31 0.65
N VAL A 80 -4.86 -8.04 0.43
CA VAL A 80 -3.87 -7.37 1.29
C VAL A 80 -4.38 -7.22 2.71
N ALA A 81 -5.63 -6.80 2.90
CA ALA A 81 -6.23 -6.67 4.23
C ALA A 81 -6.35 -8.02 4.95
N LEU A 82 -6.80 -9.06 4.25
CA LEU A 82 -6.88 -10.41 4.79
C LEU A 82 -5.48 -10.93 5.19
N GLY A 83 -4.49 -10.74 4.32
CA GLY A 83 -3.11 -11.12 4.62
C GLY A 83 -2.51 -10.34 5.79
N THR A 84 -2.79 -9.03 5.89
CA THR A 84 -2.40 -8.20 7.03
C THR A 84 -3.02 -8.71 8.33
N PHE A 85 -4.32 -9.02 8.31
CA PHE A 85 -5.00 -9.58 9.47
C PHE A 85 -4.38 -10.89 9.91
N ILE A 86 -4.25 -11.86 8.98
CA ILE A 86 -3.70 -13.19 9.27
C ILE A 86 -2.27 -13.07 9.80
N TYR A 87 -1.45 -12.22 9.15
CA TYR A 87 -0.07 -12.02 9.54
C TYR A 87 0.04 -11.46 10.97
N LEU A 88 -0.65 -10.35 11.25
CA LEU A 88 -0.58 -9.70 12.57
C LEU A 88 -1.21 -10.54 13.68
N GLN A 89 -2.27 -11.29 13.38
CA GLN A 89 -2.98 -12.10 14.37
C GLN A 89 -2.22 -13.37 14.75
N TYR A 90 -1.59 -14.05 13.79
CA TYR A 90 -1.09 -15.40 13.99
C TYR A 90 0.43 -15.54 13.84
N PHE A 91 1.09 -14.65 13.12
CA PHE A 91 2.52 -14.81 12.76
C PHE A 91 3.44 -13.75 13.33
N ASP A 92 2.94 -12.54 13.55
CA ASP A 92 3.82 -11.43 13.92
C ASP A 92 4.30 -11.50 15.37
N HIS A 93 3.43 -11.93 16.29
CA HIS A 93 3.73 -11.94 17.73
C HIS A 93 4.34 -10.62 18.24
N GLY A 94 3.99 -9.49 17.61
CA GLY A 94 4.47 -8.15 17.97
C GLY A 94 5.88 -7.79 17.45
N THR A 95 6.49 -8.63 16.63
CA THR A 95 7.86 -8.40 16.10
C THR A 95 7.95 -7.21 15.17
N LEU A 96 6.89 -6.92 14.38
CA LEU A 96 6.82 -5.76 13.50
C LEU A 96 6.86 -4.46 14.29
N PHE A 97 6.06 -4.37 15.35
CA PHE A 97 6.00 -3.18 16.19
C PHE A 97 7.27 -2.98 17.00
N ALA A 98 7.90 -4.08 17.45
CA ALA A 98 9.20 -4.02 18.11
C ALA A 98 10.31 -3.53 17.16
N ALA A 99 10.33 -4.02 15.91
CA ALA A 99 11.28 -3.57 14.90
C ALA A 99 11.07 -2.09 14.53
N TYR A 100 9.82 -1.64 14.42
CA TYR A 100 9.49 -0.25 14.19
C TYR A 100 9.96 0.64 15.36
N GLU A 101 9.65 0.25 16.60
CA GLU A 101 10.10 0.95 17.80
C GLU A 101 11.63 1.05 17.85
N GLN A 102 12.33 -0.04 17.58
CA GLN A 102 13.79 -0.06 17.50
C GLN A 102 14.34 0.88 16.42
N SER A 103 13.69 0.97 15.26
CA SER A 103 14.08 1.87 14.19
C SER A 103 13.98 3.34 14.58
N LEU A 104 12.98 3.70 15.41
CA LEU A 104 12.81 5.05 15.94
C LEU A 104 13.83 5.42 17.03
N GLN A 105 14.45 4.43 17.68
CA GLN A 105 15.48 4.63 18.70
C GLN A 105 16.89 4.79 18.14
N THR A 106 17.07 4.70 16.81
CA THR A 106 18.38 4.93 16.19
C THR A 106 18.85 6.37 16.45
N PRO A 107 20.18 6.62 16.64
CA PRO A 107 20.69 7.96 16.96
C PRO A 107 20.25 9.03 15.94
N GLN A 108 20.23 8.69 14.66
CA GLN A 108 19.81 9.60 13.57
C GLN A 108 18.34 9.95 13.67
N MET A 109 17.47 8.97 13.95
CA MET A 109 16.04 9.20 14.08
C MET A 109 15.72 9.94 15.38
N ALA A 110 16.40 9.61 16.48
CA ALA A 110 16.24 10.33 17.75
C ALA A 110 16.62 11.81 17.60
N GLN A 111 17.72 12.12 16.88
CA GLN A 111 18.11 13.49 16.57
C GLN A 111 17.03 14.18 15.73
N TYR A 112 16.56 13.57 14.66
CA TYR A 112 15.50 14.12 13.79
C TYR A 112 14.20 14.38 14.58
N LEU A 113 13.77 13.46 15.43
CA LEU A 113 12.57 13.62 16.27
C LEU A 113 12.68 14.79 17.25
N ASN A 114 13.88 15.02 17.81
CA ASN A 114 14.14 16.14 18.70
C ASN A 114 14.17 17.47 17.92
N GLU A 115 14.90 17.55 16.81
CA GLU A 115 15.03 18.76 16.00
C GLU A 115 13.71 19.19 15.35
N SER A 116 12.87 18.23 14.95
CA SER A 116 11.54 18.50 14.37
C SER A 116 10.46 18.84 15.42
N GLY A 117 10.76 18.73 16.70
CA GLY A 117 9.78 18.90 17.78
C GLY A 117 8.77 17.74 17.92
N LEU A 118 8.88 16.71 17.08
CA LEU A 118 7.99 15.54 17.11
C LEU A 118 8.12 14.75 18.43
N MET A 119 9.27 14.80 19.08
CA MET A 119 9.48 14.14 20.37
C MET A 119 8.52 14.67 21.45
N VAL A 120 8.21 15.97 21.44
CA VAL A 120 7.24 16.56 22.38
C VAL A 120 5.83 16.00 22.11
N SER A 121 5.44 15.94 20.84
CA SER A 121 4.14 15.36 20.44
C SER A 121 4.04 13.89 20.82
N LEU A 122 5.11 13.12 20.61
CA LEU A 122 5.20 11.72 21.00
C LEU A 122 5.05 11.52 22.51
N ASN A 123 5.75 12.32 23.31
CA ASN A 123 5.64 12.26 24.76
C ASN A 123 4.22 12.59 25.25
N THR A 124 3.55 13.55 24.60
CA THR A 124 2.16 13.88 24.91
C THR A 124 1.21 12.71 24.59
N LEU A 125 1.37 12.10 23.42
CA LEU A 125 0.53 10.97 22.99
C LEU A 125 0.75 9.70 23.81
N THR A 126 1.97 9.50 24.32
CA THR A 126 2.38 8.28 25.03
C THR A 126 2.43 8.48 26.56
N ASN A 127 1.86 9.56 27.08
CA ASN A 127 1.91 9.90 28.52
C ASN A 127 3.34 9.89 29.09
N GLY A 128 4.30 10.44 28.35
CA GLY A 128 5.70 10.54 28.76
C GLY A 128 6.57 9.32 28.44
N ASN A 129 6.01 8.25 27.87
CA ASN A 129 6.77 7.05 27.50
C ASN A 129 7.55 7.20 26.17
N GLY A 130 7.40 8.33 25.47
CA GLY A 130 8.13 8.62 24.24
C GLY A 130 7.97 7.53 23.17
N VAL A 131 9.09 7.18 22.55
CA VAL A 131 9.11 6.16 21.46
C VAL A 131 8.62 4.79 21.92
N LYS A 132 8.92 4.38 23.15
CA LYS A 132 8.47 3.07 23.69
C LYS A 132 6.95 2.98 23.80
N GLY A 133 6.29 4.05 24.17
CA GLY A 133 4.83 4.08 24.28
C GLY A 133 4.13 3.95 22.92
N ILE A 134 4.79 4.27 21.80
CA ILE A 134 4.22 4.07 20.45
C ILE A 134 4.00 2.60 20.18
N GLY A 135 4.98 1.74 20.48
CA GLY A 135 4.85 0.30 20.29
C GLY A 135 3.63 -0.28 21.01
N ASP A 136 3.38 0.20 22.24
CA ASP A 136 2.22 -0.24 23.04
C ASP A 136 0.90 0.27 22.43
N ILE A 137 0.83 1.53 22.01
CA ILE A 137 -0.34 2.07 21.31
C ILE A 137 -0.62 1.26 20.05
N MET A 138 0.41 1.00 19.23
CA MET A 138 0.26 0.24 17.99
C MET A 138 -0.22 -1.20 18.22
N ARG A 139 0.29 -1.88 19.24
CA ARG A 139 -0.19 -3.24 19.61
C ARG A 139 -1.64 -3.22 20.05
N ASN A 140 -2.07 -2.19 20.77
CA ASN A 140 -3.45 -2.05 21.25
C ASN A 140 -4.47 -1.76 20.13
N VAL A 141 -4.04 -1.27 18.97
CA VAL A 141 -4.93 -1.07 17.81
C VAL A 141 -5.53 -2.40 17.33
N GLY A 142 -4.77 -3.49 17.40
CA GLY A 142 -5.22 -4.83 17.04
C GLY A 142 -5.22 -5.12 15.53
N ALA A 143 -5.07 -6.40 15.19
CA ALA A 143 -4.92 -6.86 13.80
C ALA A 143 -6.09 -6.51 12.89
N ALA A 144 -7.33 -6.59 13.41
CA ALA A 144 -8.54 -6.28 12.65
C ALA A 144 -8.60 -4.79 12.22
N ASN A 145 -8.18 -3.89 13.10
CA ASN A 145 -8.15 -2.46 12.79
C ASN A 145 -7.07 -2.14 11.75
N TYR A 146 -5.89 -2.77 11.80
CA TYR A 146 -4.88 -2.60 10.74
C TYR A 146 -5.37 -3.10 9.39
N ALA A 147 -6.07 -4.23 9.33
CA ALA A 147 -6.69 -4.72 8.12
C ALA A 147 -7.75 -3.73 7.60
N ALA A 148 -8.59 -3.19 8.48
CA ALA A 148 -9.58 -2.17 8.13
C ALA A 148 -8.90 -0.88 7.60
N ILE A 149 -7.85 -0.38 8.26
CA ILE A 149 -7.07 0.79 7.80
C ILE A 149 -6.51 0.55 6.39
N SER A 150 -6.00 -0.65 6.11
CA SER A 150 -5.51 -1.03 4.78
C SER A 150 -6.61 -0.94 3.71
N LEU A 151 -7.83 -1.43 4.01
CA LEU A 151 -8.98 -1.30 3.13
C LEU A 151 -9.42 0.16 2.94
N TYR A 152 -9.53 0.94 4.01
CA TYR A 152 -9.92 2.35 3.94
C TYR A 152 -8.93 3.18 3.12
N ASN A 153 -7.64 2.98 3.30
CA ASN A 153 -6.63 3.64 2.49
C ASN A 153 -6.80 3.32 1.00
N SER A 154 -7.09 2.07 0.67
CA SER A 154 -7.34 1.67 -0.72
C SER A 154 -8.62 2.28 -1.28
N LEU A 155 -9.67 2.44 -0.47
CA LEU A 155 -10.93 3.08 -0.88
C LEU A 155 -10.76 4.58 -1.12
N ILE A 156 -9.87 5.25 -0.40
CA ILE A 156 -9.62 6.69 -0.54
C ILE A 156 -8.65 6.97 -1.69
N ILE A 157 -7.51 6.27 -1.72
CA ILE A 157 -6.44 6.51 -2.69
C ILE A 157 -6.72 5.79 -4.02
N GLY A 158 -7.37 4.64 -3.97
CA GLY A 158 -7.66 3.79 -5.13
C GLY A 158 -8.36 4.52 -6.28
N PRO A 159 -9.43 5.30 -6.05
CA PRO A 159 -10.10 6.06 -7.10
C PRO A 159 -9.18 7.09 -7.78
N VAL A 160 -8.29 7.73 -7.04
CA VAL A 160 -7.33 8.69 -7.60
C VAL A 160 -6.35 7.99 -8.53
N ILE A 161 -5.76 6.89 -8.07
CA ILE A 161 -4.85 6.08 -8.89
C ILE A 161 -5.59 5.51 -10.10
N ALA A 162 -6.80 5.00 -9.93
CA ALA A 162 -7.62 4.46 -11.01
C ALA A 162 -7.95 5.53 -12.07
N ALA A 163 -8.20 6.78 -11.66
CA ALA A 163 -8.43 7.89 -12.57
C ALA A 163 -7.19 8.20 -13.42
N ILE A 164 -6.01 8.22 -12.81
CA ILE A 164 -4.74 8.43 -13.52
C ILE A 164 -4.51 7.27 -14.53
N ILE A 165 -4.71 6.03 -14.09
CA ILE A 165 -4.58 4.85 -14.96
C ILE A 165 -5.58 4.91 -16.11
N GLY A 166 -6.84 5.27 -15.85
CA GLY A 166 -7.88 5.42 -16.87
C GLY A 166 -7.55 6.48 -17.92
N LEU A 167 -6.97 7.62 -17.50
CA LEU A 167 -6.50 8.68 -18.40
C LEU A 167 -5.38 8.19 -19.33
N ILE A 168 -4.40 7.48 -18.78
CA ILE A 168 -3.26 6.96 -19.56
C ILE A 168 -3.71 5.84 -20.49
N ALA A 169 -4.61 4.96 -20.02
CA ALA A 169 -5.07 3.79 -20.77
C ALA A 169 -6.05 4.12 -21.90
N ARG A 170 -6.70 5.30 -21.88
CA ARG A 170 -7.68 5.67 -22.90
C ARG A 170 -7.09 5.63 -24.32
N ARG A 171 -7.88 5.17 -25.28
CA ARG A 171 -7.54 5.20 -26.71
C ARG A 171 -8.77 5.64 -27.50
N SER A 172 -8.65 6.75 -28.20
CA SER A 172 -9.70 7.21 -29.12
C SER A 172 -9.83 6.23 -30.29
N THR A 173 -11.05 5.91 -30.72
CA THR A 173 -11.29 5.33 -32.03
C THR A 173 -10.85 6.36 -33.07
N ARG A 174 -9.79 6.07 -33.86
CA ARG A 174 -9.57 6.82 -35.09
C ARG A 174 -10.82 6.59 -35.97
N ARG A 175 -11.71 7.58 -36.03
CA ARG A 175 -12.67 7.63 -37.14
C ARG A 175 -11.83 7.69 -38.41
N GLY A 176 -11.79 6.60 -39.15
CA GLY A 176 -11.27 6.61 -40.51
C GLY A 176 -12.07 7.65 -41.29
N ARG A 177 -11.39 8.65 -41.80
CA ARG A 177 -11.88 9.46 -42.92
C ARG A 177 -11.67 8.65 -44.17
#